data_b8f9a848dfc53cc40630f42826c46c7d
#
_entry.id   b8f9a848dfc53cc40630f42826c46c7d
#
_cell.length_a   1.000
_cell.length_b   1.000
_cell.length_c   1.000
_cell.angle_alpha   90.00
_cell.angle_beta   90.00
_cell.angle_gamma   90.00
#
_symmetry.space_group_name_H-M   'P 1'
#
loop_
_entity.id
_entity.type
_entity.pdbx_description
1 polymer ?
#
loop_
_entity_poly.entity_id
_entity_poly.type
_entity_poly.pdbx_seq_one_letter_code
_entity_poly.pdbx_strand_id
1 'polypeptide(L)'
;MYKFFDDKGRIMVLRPDMTIPIARVVGTKFKDSNPPLRFRYTANVFRVNESLGGKKNEYTDCGVELIGLTDEESDLEILVTALDSLKVLKNNNFKFEIGNINFFNAAVSDLDLSEEEREKLAELIDTKSLKSLEDYLEELNVSEDYKAFFKKLPWLFGGEEVLAEGKKYAFNEELKKNIEYLESLANSLKELGYGDMLTFDLGMVPGLNYYTGIIFRGYFEGVGVTVLSGGRYDNLISQFGRDIPAVGFSIKLDSLLGVIEYDDTKKPSKYKIYYGKGYALEAIKKAKLLRDSGHVVELIPKEDTDGIESKEELK
;
A
#
# COMPACT_ATOMS: atom_id res chain seq x y z
N MET A 1 5.46 18.38 0.94
CA MET A 1 6.37 17.78 1.94
C MET A 1 6.65 18.76 3.07
N TYR A 2 6.71 18.28 4.33
CA TYR A 2 7.13 19.10 5.47
C TYR A 2 8.65 19.27 5.48
N LYS A 3 9.10 20.52 5.44
CA LYS A 3 10.52 20.90 5.45
C LYS A 3 10.84 21.72 6.70
N PHE A 4 12.03 21.50 7.27
CA PHE A 4 12.55 22.29 8.40
C PHE A 4 14.08 22.37 8.33
N PHE A 5 14.67 23.22 9.14
CA PHE A 5 16.13 23.35 9.21
C PHE A 5 16.64 22.66 10.46
N ASP A 6 17.76 21.96 10.33
CA ASP A 6 18.49 21.47 11.50
C ASP A 6 19.35 22.57 12.14
N ASP A 7 20.04 22.24 13.24
CA ASP A 7 20.94 23.13 13.97
C ASP A 7 22.11 23.65 13.14
N LYS A 8 22.42 23.02 12.01
CA LYS A 8 23.46 23.42 11.04
C LYS A 8 22.92 24.14 9.81
N GLY A 9 21.62 24.49 9.78
CA GLY A 9 20.97 25.15 8.68
C GLY A 9 20.70 24.28 7.46
N ARG A 10 20.79 22.94 7.58
CA ARG A 10 20.49 22.01 6.47
C ARG A 10 18.99 21.80 6.37
N ILE A 11 18.49 21.78 5.14
CA ILE A 11 17.08 21.45 4.89
C ILE A 11 16.85 19.97 5.17
N MET A 12 15.95 19.70 6.11
CA MET A 12 15.47 18.38 6.46
C MET A 12 14.01 18.21 6.00
N VAL A 13 13.60 16.97 5.77
CA VAL A 13 12.25 16.63 5.35
C VAL A 13 11.72 15.53 6.25
N LEU A 14 10.47 15.68 6.73
CA LEU A 14 9.76 14.55 7.32
C LEU A 14 9.45 13.55 6.19
N ARG A 15 9.72 12.26 6.45
CA ARG A 15 9.56 11.20 5.44
C ARG A 15 8.11 11.09 4.96
N PRO A 16 7.86 11.19 3.65
CA PRO A 16 6.51 11.05 3.08
C PRO A 16 6.11 9.59 2.83
N ASP A 17 7.09 8.67 2.82
CA ASP A 17 6.96 7.23 2.63
C ASP A 17 8.17 6.50 3.23
N MET A 18 8.14 5.17 3.18
CA MET A 18 9.25 4.33 3.65
C MET A 18 10.03 3.66 2.52
N THR A 19 9.52 3.65 1.30
CA THR A 19 10.19 3.01 0.16
C THR A 19 11.52 3.69 -0.17
N ILE A 20 11.55 5.04 -0.21
CA ILE A 20 12.78 5.81 -0.43
C ILE A 20 13.84 5.56 0.67
N PRO A 21 13.52 5.63 1.98
CA PRO A 21 14.45 5.22 3.03
C PRO A 21 14.98 3.80 2.90
N ILE A 22 14.13 2.82 2.54
CA ILE A 22 14.55 1.43 2.34
C ILE A 22 15.44 1.29 1.11
N ALA A 23 15.08 1.90 -0.02
CA ALA A 23 15.91 1.94 -1.22
C ALA A 23 17.32 2.47 -0.92
N ARG A 24 17.42 3.56 -0.16
CA ARG A 24 18.71 4.09 0.29
C ARG A 24 19.49 3.12 1.20
N VAL A 25 18.81 2.44 2.14
CA VAL A 25 19.45 1.46 3.01
C VAL A 25 19.97 0.27 2.18
N VAL A 26 19.21 -0.21 1.21
CA VAL A 26 19.61 -1.30 0.30
C VAL A 26 20.79 -0.88 -0.56
N GLY A 27 20.73 0.30 -1.19
CA GLY A 27 21.81 0.83 -2.03
C GLY A 27 23.10 1.13 -1.29
N THR A 28 23.06 1.29 0.04
CA THR A 28 24.24 1.64 0.85
C THR A 28 24.69 0.53 1.80
N LYS A 29 23.83 0.10 2.75
CA LYS A 29 24.20 -0.86 3.81
C LYS A 29 24.08 -2.32 3.37
N PHE A 30 23.21 -2.62 2.42
CA PHE A 30 23.01 -3.97 1.88
C PHE A 30 23.55 -4.11 0.46
N LYS A 31 24.49 -3.24 0.07
CA LYS A 31 25.02 -3.19 -1.29
C LYS A 31 25.58 -4.54 -1.75
N ASP A 32 26.25 -5.25 -0.86
CA ASP A 32 26.93 -6.52 -1.15
C ASP A 32 26.12 -7.76 -0.71
N SER A 33 24.89 -7.57 -0.25
CA SER A 33 24.03 -8.67 0.18
C SER A 33 23.42 -9.39 -1.02
N ASN A 34 23.39 -10.73 -0.99
CA ASN A 34 22.79 -11.51 -2.06
C ASN A 34 21.26 -11.39 -2.07
N PRO A 35 20.62 -11.12 -3.22
CA PRO A 35 19.16 -11.17 -3.35
C PRO A 35 18.66 -12.64 -3.28
N PRO A 36 17.33 -12.85 -3.03
CA PRO A 36 16.33 -11.83 -2.78
C PRO A 36 16.38 -11.25 -1.36
N LEU A 37 16.14 -9.94 -1.23
CA LEU A 37 16.01 -9.28 0.05
C LEU A 37 14.52 -9.00 0.34
N ARG A 38 14.07 -9.33 1.55
CA ARG A 38 12.71 -9.08 2.01
C ARG A 38 12.72 -8.19 3.23
N PHE A 39 12.09 -7.03 3.12
CA PHE A 39 11.94 -6.07 4.21
C PHE A 39 10.47 -5.91 4.56
N ARG A 40 10.21 -5.72 5.85
CA ARG A 40 8.94 -5.21 6.35
C ARG A 40 9.18 -3.99 7.22
N TYR A 41 8.23 -3.10 7.25
CA TYR A 41 8.31 -1.90 8.09
C TYR A 41 6.95 -1.54 8.69
N THR A 42 7.00 -0.80 9.77
CA THR A 42 5.88 -0.03 10.33
C THR A 42 6.44 1.29 10.80
N ALA A 43 5.94 2.39 10.27
CA ALA A 43 6.48 3.71 10.58
C ALA A 43 5.46 4.82 10.33
N ASN A 44 5.61 5.92 11.06
CA ASN A 44 4.85 7.14 10.76
C ASN A 44 5.42 7.83 9.53
N VAL A 45 4.53 8.25 8.65
CA VAL A 45 4.81 9.04 7.45
C VAL A 45 4.01 10.33 7.47
N PHE A 46 4.53 11.36 6.77
CA PHE A 46 4.03 12.73 6.85
C PHE A 46 3.76 13.29 5.46
N ARG A 47 2.49 13.54 5.16
CA ARG A 47 2.08 14.13 3.86
C ARG A 47 1.25 15.37 4.11
N VAL A 48 1.53 16.43 3.35
CA VAL A 48 0.72 17.64 3.37
C VAL A 48 -0.58 17.35 2.61
N ASN A 49 -1.70 17.45 3.29
CA ASN A 49 -3.02 17.44 2.66
C ASN A 49 -3.52 18.87 2.57
N GLU A 50 -3.75 19.34 1.36
CA GLU A 50 -4.17 20.73 1.08
C GLU A 50 -5.65 20.98 1.40
N SER A 51 -6.43 19.97 1.70
CA SER A 51 -7.86 20.12 1.93
C SER A 51 -8.21 20.29 3.42
N LEU A 52 -9.11 21.23 3.70
CA LEU A 52 -9.75 21.45 4.99
C LEU A 52 -10.64 20.27 5.47
N GLY A 53 -10.58 19.13 4.80
CA GLY A 53 -11.44 17.95 5.00
C GLY A 53 -11.12 17.05 6.20
N GLY A 54 -10.43 17.55 7.22
CA GLY A 54 -10.13 16.76 8.43
C GLY A 54 -9.15 15.59 8.24
N LYS A 55 -8.46 15.52 7.09
CA LYS A 55 -7.44 14.49 6.82
C LYS A 55 -6.22 14.73 7.70
N LYS A 56 -5.76 13.69 8.38
CA LYS A 56 -4.50 13.73 9.14
C LYS A 56 -3.33 13.93 8.18
N ASN A 57 -2.30 14.63 8.64
CA ASN A 57 -1.04 14.81 7.91
C ASN A 57 0.04 13.79 8.33
N GLU A 58 -0.17 13.14 9.46
CA GLU A 58 0.62 12.03 9.98
C GLU A 58 -0.25 10.78 10.03
N TYR A 59 0.25 9.67 9.53
CA TYR A 59 -0.39 8.35 9.61
C TYR A 59 0.65 7.26 9.65
N THR A 60 0.23 6.11 10.16
CA THR A 60 1.08 4.93 10.26
C THR A 60 0.93 4.09 9.00
N ASP A 61 2.04 3.92 8.26
CA ASP A 61 2.16 2.96 7.16
C ASP A 61 2.86 1.70 7.65
N CYS A 62 2.36 0.53 7.25
CA CYS A 62 3.11 -0.71 7.28
C CYS A 62 3.23 -1.26 5.87
N GLY A 63 4.35 -1.93 5.55
CA GLY A 63 4.56 -2.42 4.21
C GLY A 63 5.63 -3.51 4.11
N VAL A 64 5.72 -4.07 2.91
CA VAL A 64 6.66 -5.12 2.53
C VAL A 64 7.34 -4.71 1.23
N GLU A 65 8.65 -4.96 1.15
CA GLU A 65 9.46 -4.75 -0.04
C GLU A 65 10.22 -6.04 -0.37
N LEU A 66 10.05 -6.54 -1.58
CA LEU A 66 10.78 -7.67 -2.18
C LEU A 66 11.74 -7.13 -3.23
N ILE A 67 13.03 -7.37 -3.02
CA ILE A 67 14.09 -6.71 -3.79
C ILE A 67 15.00 -7.76 -4.41
N GLY A 68 15.30 -7.58 -5.71
CA GLY A 68 16.27 -8.37 -6.43
C GLY A 68 15.72 -9.49 -7.29
N LEU A 69 14.42 -9.50 -7.57
CA LEU A 69 13.78 -10.45 -8.47
C LEU A 69 13.03 -9.72 -9.60
N THR A 70 13.19 -10.19 -10.83
CA THR A 70 12.60 -9.61 -12.05
C THR A 70 11.48 -10.46 -12.64
N ASP A 71 11.25 -11.66 -12.08
CA ASP A 71 10.31 -12.65 -12.60
C ASP A 71 8.85 -12.34 -12.22
N GLU A 72 7.92 -12.93 -12.97
CA GLU A 72 6.48 -12.82 -12.72
C GLU A 72 6.08 -13.45 -11.39
N GLU A 73 6.82 -14.47 -10.93
CA GLU A 73 6.58 -15.14 -9.65
C GLU A 73 6.81 -14.21 -8.47
N SER A 74 7.75 -13.26 -8.59
CA SER A 74 7.98 -12.24 -7.57
C SER A 74 6.83 -11.24 -7.46
N ASP A 75 6.21 -10.89 -8.58
CA ASP A 75 5.01 -10.06 -8.60
C ASP A 75 3.83 -10.82 -7.97
N LEU A 76 3.67 -12.09 -8.31
CA LEU A 76 2.65 -12.94 -7.69
C LEU A 76 2.86 -13.08 -6.17
N GLU A 77 4.12 -13.28 -5.69
CA GLU A 77 4.43 -13.35 -4.25
C GLU A 77 3.96 -12.09 -3.51
N ILE A 78 4.23 -10.91 -4.07
CA ILE A 78 3.84 -9.64 -3.47
C ILE A 78 2.32 -9.42 -3.51
N LEU A 79 1.65 -9.75 -4.62
CA LEU A 79 0.20 -9.65 -4.73
C LEU A 79 -0.51 -10.55 -3.71
N VAL A 80 -0.07 -11.80 -3.57
CA VAL A 80 -0.59 -12.74 -2.55
C VAL A 80 -0.34 -12.22 -1.15
N THR A 81 0.86 -11.72 -0.86
CA THR A 81 1.19 -11.15 0.45
C THR A 81 0.31 -9.94 0.79
N ALA A 82 0.03 -9.09 -0.20
CA ALA A 82 -0.84 -7.94 -0.05
C ALA A 82 -2.30 -8.35 0.22
N LEU A 83 -2.82 -9.29 -0.56
CA LEU A 83 -4.17 -9.84 -0.41
C LEU A 83 -4.36 -10.53 0.95
N ASP A 84 -3.40 -11.35 1.37
CA ASP A 84 -3.43 -12.01 2.68
C ASP A 84 -3.37 -11.01 3.84
N SER A 85 -2.59 -9.94 3.68
CA SER A 85 -2.54 -8.86 4.67
C SER A 85 -3.89 -8.18 4.87
N LEU A 86 -4.71 -8.06 3.82
CA LEU A 86 -6.07 -7.54 3.92
C LEU A 86 -7.05 -8.58 4.49
N LYS A 87 -6.93 -9.86 4.11
CA LYS A 87 -7.76 -10.96 4.64
C LYS A 87 -7.63 -11.17 6.16
N VAL A 88 -6.46 -10.87 6.74
CA VAL A 88 -6.23 -10.96 8.21
C VAL A 88 -7.24 -10.10 8.99
N LEU A 89 -7.78 -9.05 8.39
CA LEU A 89 -8.78 -8.18 9.03
C LEU A 89 -10.16 -8.84 9.22
N LYS A 90 -10.35 -10.07 8.70
CA LYS A 90 -11.60 -10.85 8.75
C LYS A 90 -12.83 -10.14 8.16
N ASN A 91 -12.61 -9.06 7.44
CA ASN A 91 -13.61 -8.33 6.67
C ASN A 91 -13.31 -8.59 5.18
N ASN A 92 -14.18 -9.34 4.51
CA ASN A 92 -14.00 -9.71 3.10
C ASN A 92 -14.57 -8.65 2.13
N ASN A 93 -15.09 -7.54 2.63
CA ASN A 93 -15.67 -6.48 1.81
C ASN A 93 -14.57 -5.53 1.29
N PHE A 94 -13.60 -6.09 0.58
CA PHE A 94 -12.59 -5.30 -0.10
C PHE A 94 -12.46 -5.68 -1.58
N LYS A 95 -11.98 -4.72 -2.37
CA LYS A 95 -11.59 -4.91 -3.77
C LYS A 95 -10.11 -4.63 -3.92
N PHE A 96 -9.50 -5.40 -4.80
CA PHE A 96 -8.08 -5.32 -5.11
C PHE A 96 -7.93 -5.07 -6.61
N GLU A 97 -7.52 -3.87 -6.95
CA GLU A 97 -7.40 -3.38 -8.31
C GLU A 97 -5.96 -3.53 -8.78
N ILE A 98 -5.78 -4.10 -9.97
CA ILE A 98 -4.47 -4.38 -10.57
C ILE A 98 -4.39 -3.70 -11.94
N GLY A 99 -3.29 -2.99 -12.19
CA GLY A 99 -2.92 -2.42 -13.48
C GLY A 99 -1.47 -2.71 -13.82
N ASN A 100 -1.04 -2.21 -14.97
CA ASN A 100 0.36 -2.26 -15.37
C ASN A 100 0.72 -0.98 -16.12
N ILE A 101 1.70 -0.21 -15.60
CA ILE A 101 2.15 1.03 -16.23
C ILE A 101 2.66 0.80 -17.67
N ASN A 102 3.18 -0.39 -17.95
CA ASN A 102 3.72 -0.71 -19.25
C ASN A 102 2.64 -0.79 -20.33
N PHE A 103 1.36 -0.93 -19.98
CA PHE A 103 0.29 -0.82 -20.96
C PHE A 103 0.20 0.60 -21.53
N PHE A 104 0.29 1.63 -20.69
CA PHE A 104 0.38 3.01 -21.15
C PHE A 104 1.71 3.29 -21.87
N ASN A 105 2.84 2.87 -21.28
CA ASN A 105 4.16 3.08 -21.87
C ASN A 105 4.27 2.49 -23.28
N ALA A 106 3.75 1.27 -23.49
CA ALA A 106 3.71 0.62 -24.80
C ALA A 106 2.82 1.37 -25.80
N ALA A 107 1.76 2.04 -25.34
CA ALA A 107 0.90 2.84 -26.21
C ALA A 107 1.54 4.14 -26.66
N VAL A 108 2.39 4.75 -25.83
CA VAL A 108 3.05 6.03 -26.16
C VAL A 108 4.46 5.85 -26.73
N SER A 109 4.99 4.62 -26.81
CA SER A 109 6.39 4.35 -27.19
C SER A 109 6.74 4.86 -28.60
N ASP A 110 5.79 4.77 -29.52
CA ASP A 110 5.96 5.14 -30.93
C ASP A 110 5.54 6.59 -31.22
N LEU A 111 5.10 7.32 -30.18
CA LEU A 111 4.66 8.72 -30.31
C LEU A 111 5.80 9.68 -29.98
N ASP A 112 5.96 10.69 -30.83
CA ASP A 112 6.90 11.78 -30.60
C ASP A 112 6.27 12.80 -29.65
N LEU A 113 6.15 12.40 -28.37
CA LEU A 113 5.64 13.25 -27.28
C LEU A 113 6.77 13.65 -26.35
N SER A 114 6.81 14.92 -25.98
CA SER A 114 7.66 15.40 -24.90
C SER A 114 7.31 14.76 -23.56
N GLU A 115 8.21 14.85 -22.59
CA GLU A 115 7.97 14.35 -21.23
C GLU A 115 6.75 15.02 -20.59
N GLU A 116 6.59 16.33 -20.76
CA GLU A 116 5.44 17.11 -20.26
C GLU A 116 4.11 16.64 -20.89
N GLU A 117 4.10 16.36 -22.19
CA GLU A 117 2.92 15.84 -22.87
C GLU A 117 2.53 14.43 -22.40
N ARG A 118 3.52 13.57 -22.18
CA ARG A 118 3.29 12.22 -21.61
C ARG A 118 2.74 12.29 -20.19
N GLU A 119 3.32 13.13 -19.33
CA GLU A 119 2.86 13.32 -17.96
C GLU A 119 1.43 13.87 -17.93
N LYS A 120 1.11 14.86 -18.78
CA LYS A 120 -0.23 15.41 -18.88
C LYS A 120 -1.26 14.39 -19.35
N LEU A 121 -0.92 13.62 -20.39
CA LEU A 121 -1.78 12.54 -20.90
C LEU A 121 -2.04 11.49 -19.82
N ALA A 122 -1.00 11.04 -19.13
CA ALA A 122 -1.08 10.09 -18.05
C ALA A 122 -1.95 10.58 -16.89
N GLU A 123 -1.76 11.83 -16.45
CA GLU A 123 -2.56 12.47 -15.40
C GLU A 123 -4.06 12.48 -15.75
N LEU A 124 -4.39 12.87 -16.98
CA LEU A 124 -5.78 12.95 -17.44
C LEU A 124 -6.44 11.56 -17.51
N ILE A 125 -5.68 10.54 -17.87
CA ILE A 125 -6.15 9.15 -17.90
C ILE A 125 -6.33 8.60 -16.48
N ASP A 126 -5.34 8.71 -15.59
CA ASP A 126 -5.38 8.18 -14.21
C ASP A 126 -6.49 8.85 -13.39
N THR A 127 -6.67 10.17 -13.56
CA THR A 127 -7.73 10.94 -12.88
C THR A 127 -9.10 10.79 -13.53
N LYS A 128 -9.18 10.07 -14.66
CA LYS A 128 -10.41 9.88 -15.46
C LYS A 128 -11.11 11.21 -15.80
N SER A 129 -10.30 12.24 -16.10
CA SER A 129 -10.75 13.59 -16.47
C SER A 129 -11.19 13.63 -17.93
N LEU A 130 -12.30 12.95 -18.27
CA LEU A 130 -12.71 12.60 -19.62
C LEU A 130 -12.80 13.79 -20.57
N LYS A 131 -13.46 14.88 -20.15
CA LYS A 131 -13.60 16.08 -21.00
C LYS A 131 -12.26 16.74 -21.30
N SER A 132 -11.42 16.91 -20.25
CA SER A 132 -10.09 17.49 -20.43
C SER A 132 -9.18 16.60 -21.26
N LEU A 133 -9.34 15.27 -21.15
CA LEU A 133 -8.62 14.30 -21.99
C LEU A 133 -9.01 14.45 -23.47
N GLU A 134 -10.32 14.53 -23.77
CA GLU A 134 -10.79 14.76 -25.14
C GLU A 134 -10.23 16.03 -25.73
N ASP A 135 -10.34 17.15 -25.00
CA ASP A 135 -9.85 18.46 -25.46
C ASP A 135 -8.33 18.41 -25.67
N TYR A 136 -7.58 17.77 -24.77
CA TYR A 136 -6.13 17.64 -24.88
C TYR A 136 -5.70 16.75 -26.07
N LEU A 137 -6.42 15.67 -26.35
CA LEU A 137 -6.13 14.80 -27.50
C LEU A 137 -6.34 15.50 -28.85
N GLU A 138 -7.21 16.52 -28.92
CA GLU A 138 -7.36 17.31 -30.15
C GLU A 138 -6.18 18.30 -30.36
N GLU A 139 -5.48 18.67 -29.30
CA GLU A 139 -4.26 19.50 -29.36
C GLU A 139 -3.02 18.68 -29.75
N LEU A 140 -3.00 17.37 -29.40
CA LEU A 140 -1.88 16.49 -29.70
C LEU A 140 -1.83 16.10 -31.19
N ASN A 141 -0.64 16.13 -31.76
CA ASN A 141 -0.40 15.70 -33.14
C ASN A 141 -0.27 14.17 -33.22
N VAL A 142 -1.35 13.44 -32.97
CA VAL A 142 -1.43 11.97 -33.02
C VAL A 142 -2.57 11.55 -33.94
N SER A 143 -2.48 10.33 -34.49
CA SER A 143 -3.52 9.80 -35.40
C SER A 143 -4.85 9.56 -34.67
N GLU A 144 -5.94 9.50 -35.43
CA GLU A 144 -7.28 9.23 -34.89
C GLU A 144 -7.37 7.87 -34.16
N ASP A 145 -6.60 6.87 -34.58
CA ASP A 145 -6.56 5.57 -33.92
C ASP A 145 -5.98 5.67 -32.49
N TYR A 146 -4.90 6.45 -32.31
CA TYR A 146 -4.36 6.75 -30.98
C TYR A 146 -5.33 7.57 -30.12
N LYS A 147 -5.99 8.58 -30.71
CA LYS A 147 -7.02 9.36 -30.00
C LYS A 147 -8.17 8.46 -29.53
N ALA A 148 -8.64 7.56 -30.40
CA ALA A 148 -9.70 6.60 -30.06
C ALA A 148 -9.27 5.67 -28.91
N PHE A 149 -8.02 5.16 -28.97
CA PHE A 149 -7.44 4.33 -27.92
C PHE A 149 -7.39 5.07 -26.58
N PHE A 150 -6.81 6.28 -26.52
CA PHE A 150 -6.68 7.04 -25.27
C PHE A 150 -8.02 7.51 -24.72
N LYS A 151 -9.01 7.84 -25.56
CA LYS A 151 -10.39 8.12 -25.13
C LYS A 151 -11.05 6.90 -24.49
N LYS A 152 -10.71 5.67 -24.93
CA LYS A 152 -11.25 4.42 -24.40
C LYS A 152 -10.55 3.99 -23.10
N LEU A 153 -9.27 4.27 -22.94
CA LEU A 153 -8.43 3.75 -21.87
C LEU A 153 -8.98 4.01 -20.45
N PRO A 154 -9.50 5.21 -20.09
CA PRO A 154 -10.11 5.45 -18.78
C PRO A 154 -11.35 4.59 -18.47
N TRP A 155 -11.95 3.97 -19.50
CA TRP A 155 -13.13 3.09 -19.38
C TRP A 155 -12.77 1.60 -19.29
N LEU A 156 -11.49 1.25 -19.48
CA LEU A 156 -11.02 -0.12 -19.40
C LEU A 156 -10.71 -0.48 -17.94
N PHE A 157 -11.75 -0.48 -17.09
CA PHE A 157 -11.68 -0.92 -15.70
C PHE A 157 -12.91 -1.77 -15.34
N GLY A 158 -12.72 -2.75 -14.49
CA GLY A 158 -13.79 -3.69 -14.09
C GLY A 158 -13.25 -5.04 -13.68
N GLY A 159 -14.03 -6.10 -13.86
CA GLY A 159 -13.61 -7.47 -13.64
C GLY A 159 -12.65 -7.99 -14.73
N GLU A 160 -12.48 -9.32 -14.76
CA GLU A 160 -11.57 -10.00 -15.71
C GLU A 160 -11.96 -9.76 -17.20
N GLU A 161 -13.23 -9.47 -17.47
CA GLU A 161 -13.73 -9.14 -18.81
C GLU A 161 -13.02 -7.93 -19.44
N VAL A 162 -12.47 -7.04 -18.63
CA VAL A 162 -11.72 -5.86 -19.09
C VAL A 162 -10.44 -6.25 -19.83
N LEU A 163 -9.80 -7.35 -19.46
CA LEU A 163 -8.60 -7.83 -20.13
C LEU A 163 -8.93 -8.28 -21.58
N ALA A 164 -10.03 -9.01 -21.75
CA ALA A 164 -10.51 -9.40 -23.08
C ALA A 164 -10.96 -8.18 -23.91
N GLU A 165 -11.57 -7.17 -23.28
CA GLU A 165 -11.91 -5.91 -23.95
C GLU A 165 -10.65 -5.16 -24.36
N GLY A 166 -9.66 -5.03 -23.46
CA GLY A 166 -8.37 -4.38 -23.73
C GLY A 166 -7.61 -4.98 -24.92
N LYS A 167 -7.67 -6.31 -25.12
CA LYS A 167 -7.07 -6.99 -26.27
C LYS A 167 -7.59 -6.47 -27.61
N LYS A 168 -8.84 -6.04 -27.69
CA LYS A 168 -9.42 -5.50 -28.94
C LYS A 168 -8.80 -4.17 -29.34
N TYR A 169 -8.26 -3.44 -28.36
CA TYR A 169 -7.61 -2.14 -28.56
C TYR A 169 -6.08 -2.25 -28.61
N ALA A 170 -5.51 -3.43 -28.35
CA ALA A 170 -4.06 -3.65 -28.39
C ALA A 170 -3.56 -3.67 -29.84
N PHE A 171 -3.06 -2.55 -30.31
CA PHE A 171 -2.62 -2.34 -31.69
C PHE A 171 -1.16 -2.74 -31.95
N ASN A 172 -0.37 -3.01 -30.90
CA ASN A 172 0.99 -3.51 -31.03
C ASN A 172 1.24 -4.75 -30.14
N GLU A 173 2.36 -5.44 -30.37
CA GLU A 173 2.69 -6.68 -29.63
C GLU A 173 3.00 -6.44 -28.14
N GLU A 174 3.56 -5.29 -27.80
CA GLU A 174 3.86 -4.97 -26.39
C GLU A 174 2.58 -4.75 -25.56
N LEU A 175 1.56 -4.10 -26.14
CA LEU A 175 0.24 -4.01 -25.52
C LEU A 175 -0.38 -5.39 -25.28
N LYS A 176 -0.29 -6.29 -26.27
CA LYS A 176 -0.81 -7.66 -26.14
C LYS A 176 -0.10 -8.42 -25.03
N LYS A 177 1.24 -8.39 -25.00
CA LYS A 177 2.05 -9.03 -23.94
C LYS A 177 1.68 -8.54 -22.54
N ASN A 178 1.45 -7.22 -22.39
CA ASN A 178 1.04 -6.66 -21.11
C ASN A 178 -0.33 -7.19 -20.64
N ILE A 179 -1.27 -7.40 -21.54
CA ILE A 179 -2.56 -8.00 -21.20
C ILE A 179 -2.40 -9.48 -20.88
N GLU A 180 -1.65 -10.23 -21.69
CA GLU A 180 -1.37 -11.66 -21.45
C GLU A 180 -0.69 -11.88 -20.10
N TYR A 181 0.20 -11.00 -19.72
CA TYR A 181 0.82 -10.99 -18.40
C TYR A 181 -0.21 -10.77 -17.26
N LEU A 182 -1.11 -9.79 -17.40
CA LEU A 182 -2.18 -9.58 -16.43
C LEU A 182 -3.16 -10.75 -16.37
N GLU A 183 -3.45 -11.41 -17.49
CA GLU A 183 -4.26 -12.64 -17.54
C GLU A 183 -3.58 -13.80 -16.81
N SER A 184 -2.25 -13.96 -16.98
CA SER A 184 -1.47 -14.97 -16.26
C SER A 184 -1.56 -14.78 -14.75
N LEU A 185 -1.36 -13.54 -14.28
CA LEU A 185 -1.50 -13.17 -12.86
C LEU A 185 -2.93 -13.40 -12.37
N ALA A 186 -3.94 -12.99 -13.14
CA ALA A 186 -5.36 -13.19 -12.80
C ALA A 186 -5.69 -14.66 -12.61
N ASN A 187 -5.24 -15.52 -13.52
CA ASN A 187 -5.46 -16.97 -13.44
C ASN A 187 -4.78 -17.57 -12.19
N SER A 188 -3.53 -17.21 -11.92
CA SER A 188 -2.79 -17.68 -10.74
C SER A 188 -3.47 -17.23 -9.44
N LEU A 189 -3.88 -15.98 -9.34
CA LEU A 189 -4.59 -15.46 -8.17
C LEU A 189 -5.97 -16.12 -7.99
N LYS A 190 -6.66 -16.45 -9.08
CA LYS A 190 -7.95 -17.13 -9.07
C LYS A 190 -7.82 -18.58 -8.56
N GLU A 191 -6.79 -19.31 -9.02
CA GLU A 191 -6.46 -20.65 -8.50
C GLU A 191 -6.16 -20.63 -6.99
N LEU A 192 -5.56 -19.53 -6.50
CA LEU A 192 -5.29 -19.32 -5.08
C LEU A 192 -6.51 -18.83 -4.28
N GLY A 193 -7.69 -18.67 -4.92
CA GLY A 193 -8.94 -18.32 -4.26
C GLY A 193 -9.15 -16.82 -4.00
N TYR A 194 -8.53 -15.94 -4.81
CA TYR A 194 -8.71 -14.48 -4.70
C TYR A 194 -9.60 -13.88 -5.78
N GLY A 195 -10.07 -14.67 -6.76
CA GLY A 195 -10.77 -14.19 -7.96
C GLY A 195 -11.88 -13.16 -7.71
N ASP A 196 -12.76 -13.40 -6.74
CA ASP A 196 -13.90 -12.53 -6.44
C ASP A 196 -13.50 -11.12 -5.92
N MET A 197 -12.25 -10.97 -5.50
CA MET A 197 -11.73 -9.72 -4.94
C MET A 197 -11.04 -8.84 -5.98
N LEU A 198 -10.71 -9.42 -7.15
CA LEU A 198 -9.90 -8.78 -8.17
C LEU A 198 -10.74 -7.86 -9.07
N THR A 199 -10.15 -6.73 -9.39
CA THR A 199 -10.54 -5.84 -10.48
C THR A 199 -9.30 -5.40 -11.24
N PHE A 200 -9.47 -4.95 -12.48
CA PHE A 200 -8.39 -4.50 -13.35
C PHE A 200 -8.67 -3.09 -13.83
N ASP A 201 -7.62 -2.27 -13.92
CA ASP A 201 -7.69 -0.93 -14.51
C ASP A 201 -6.49 -0.73 -15.45
N LEU A 202 -6.73 -0.83 -16.75
CA LEU A 202 -5.69 -0.63 -17.76
C LEU A 202 -5.28 0.85 -17.91
N GLY A 203 -6.12 1.75 -17.40
CA GLY A 203 -5.85 3.19 -17.34
C GLY A 203 -5.18 3.64 -16.04
N MET A 204 -4.69 2.73 -15.21
CA MET A 204 -3.98 3.06 -13.98
C MET A 204 -2.55 3.53 -14.29
N VAL A 205 -2.31 4.84 -14.24
CA VAL A 205 -1.04 5.49 -14.60
C VAL A 205 -0.57 6.46 -13.53
N PRO A 206 -0.47 6.07 -12.24
CA PRO A 206 -0.08 6.98 -11.17
C PRO A 206 1.42 7.27 -11.24
N GLY A 207 1.79 8.54 -11.36
CA GLY A 207 3.18 8.98 -11.24
C GLY A 207 4.09 8.34 -12.28
N LEU A 208 4.08 8.86 -13.49
CA LEU A 208 5.03 8.50 -14.55
C LEU A 208 6.46 8.53 -13.98
N ASN A 209 7.28 7.58 -14.35
CA ASN A 209 8.69 7.42 -13.94
C ASN A 209 8.97 6.79 -12.56
N TYR A 210 7.95 6.50 -11.74
CA TYR A 210 8.18 5.78 -10.49
C TYR A 210 8.01 4.26 -10.66
N TYR A 211 6.86 3.82 -11.19
CA TYR A 211 6.58 2.40 -11.41
C TYR A 211 7.12 1.91 -12.76
N THR A 212 7.54 0.64 -12.77
CA THR A 212 8.15 -0.01 -13.95
C THR A 212 7.41 -1.27 -14.40
N GLY A 213 6.32 -1.61 -13.74
CA GLY A 213 5.56 -2.84 -14.00
C GLY A 213 4.16 -2.80 -13.43
N ILE A 214 3.78 -3.86 -12.70
CA ILE A 214 2.48 -3.92 -12.04
C ILE A 214 2.29 -2.78 -11.04
N ILE A 215 1.04 -2.37 -10.94
CA ILE A 215 0.56 -1.42 -9.93
C ILE A 215 -0.70 -2.02 -9.34
N PHE A 216 -0.92 -1.84 -8.04
CA PHE A 216 -2.13 -2.36 -7.42
C PHE A 216 -2.58 -1.49 -6.24
N ARG A 217 -3.90 -1.51 -6.00
CA ARG A 217 -4.56 -0.73 -4.96
C ARG A 217 -5.60 -1.60 -4.24
N GLY A 218 -5.71 -1.45 -2.93
CA GLY A 218 -6.74 -2.10 -2.13
C GLY A 218 -7.73 -1.10 -1.56
N TYR A 219 -9.01 -1.43 -1.61
CA TYR A 219 -10.12 -0.59 -1.14
C TYR A 219 -11.05 -1.41 -0.25
N PHE A 220 -11.45 -0.88 0.89
CA PHE A 220 -12.50 -1.46 1.73
C PHE A 220 -13.81 -0.71 1.55
N GLU A 221 -14.91 -1.44 1.55
CA GLU A 221 -16.24 -0.86 1.60
C GLU A 221 -16.39 0.02 2.86
N GLY A 222 -16.92 1.22 2.69
CA GLY A 222 -17.06 2.21 3.77
C GLY A 222 -15.81 3.03 4.08
N VAL A 223 -14.66 2.75 3.42
CA VAL A 223 -13.45 3.57 3.51
C VAL A 223 -13.27 4.36 2.22
N GLY A 224 -13.48 5.66 2.27
CA GLY A 224 -13.45 6.55 1.09
C GLY A 224 -12.05 6.84 0.52
N VAL A 225 -11.04 6.03 0.87
CA VAL A 225 -9.65 6.19 0.42
C VAL A 225 -9.01 4.84 0.16
N THR A 226 -7.98 4.83 -0.70
CA THR A 226 -7.12 3.66 -0.90
C THR A 226 -6.43 3.30 0.41
N VAL A 227 -6.60 2.05 0.86
CA VAL A 227 -6.01 1.54 2.12
C VAL A 227 -4.68 0.84 1.90
N LEU A 228 -4.49 0.25 0.73
CA LEU A 228 -3.25 -0.40 0.32
C LEU A 228 -2.86 0.10 -1.06
N SER A 229 -1.58 0.37 -1.28
CA SER A 229 -1.04 0.68 -2.60
C SER A 229 0.36 0.11 -2.77
N GLY A 230 0.65 -0.38 -3.96
CA GLY A 230 1.95 -0.97 -4.29
C GLY A 230 2.20 -1.08 -5.77
N GLY A 231 3.36 -1.62 -6.11
CA GLY A 231 3.77 -1.87 -7.50
C GLY A 231 5.26 -2.16 -7.62
N ARG A 232 5.71 -2.41 -8.85
CA ARG A 232 7.12 -2.64 -9.22
C ARG A 232 7.81 -1.31 -9.53
N TYR A 233 9.03 -1.13 -9.03
CA TYR A 233 9.82 0.11 -9.15
C TYR A 233 11.32 -0.16 -9.30
N ASP A 234 11.72 -0.75 -10.40
CA ASP A 234 13.06 -1.29 -10.63
C ASP A 234 14.17 -0.22 -10.68
N ASN A 235 13.83 1.03 -11.01
CA ASN A 235 14.80 2.11 -11.21
C ASN A 235 15.12 2.92 -9.93
N LEU A 236 14.41 2.70 -8.82
CA LEU A 236 14.54 3.55 -7.65
C LEU A 236 15.86 3.32 -6.90
N ILE A 237 16.24 2.05 -6.70
CA ILE A 237 17.39 1.70 -5.87
C ILE A 237 18.72 2.08 -6.56
N SER A 238 18.73 2.12 -7.90
CA SER A 238 19.91 2.54 -8.69
C SER A 238 20.35 3.97 -8.36
N GLN A 239 19.43 4.85 -8.00
CA GLN A 239 19.72 6.21 -7.56
C GLN A 239 20.53 6.27 -6.26
N PHE A 240 20.60 5.16 -5.52
CA PHE A 240 21.38 5.02 -4.28
C PHE A 240 22.61 4.12 -4.45
N GLY A 241 22.99 3.81 -5.70
CA GLY A 241 24.26 3.15 -6.03
C GLY A 241 24.20 1.63 -6.16
N ARG A 242 23.01 1.03 -6.25
CA ARG A 242 22.83 -0.38 -6.54
C ARG A 242 21.73 -0.59 -7.57
N ASP A 243 22.07 -1.08 -8.75
CA ASP A 243 21.09 -1.43 -9.77
C ASP A 243 20.45 -2.78 -9.46
N ILE A 244 19.24 -2.76 -8.93
CA ILE A 244 18.51 -3.95 -8.47
C ILE A 244 16.99 -3.67 -8.47
N PRO A 245 16.18 -4.57 -9.05
CA PRO A 245 14.73 -4.41 -9.15
C PRO A 245 14.04 -4.54 -7.80
N ALA A 246 12.84 -3.99 -7.71
CA ALA A 246 12.05 -4.07 -6.51
C ALA A 246 10.54 -4.01 -6.79
N VAL A 247 9.77 -4.71 -5.96
CA VAL A 247 8.31 -4.66 -5.92
C VAL A 247 7.86 -4.66 -4.45
N GLY A 248 6.85 -3.88 -4.12
CA GLY A 248 6.40 -3.79 -2.73
C GLY A 248 5.07 -3.07 -2.59
N PHE A 249 4.60 -2.98 -1.35
CA PHE A 249 3.36 -2.27 -1.03
C PHE A 249 3.38 -1.64 0.36
N SER A 250 2.50 -0.67 0.57
CA SER A 250 2.20 -0.12 1.89
C SER A 250 0.70 -0.15 2.19
N ILE A 251 0.38 -0.31 3.48
CA ILE A 251 -0.98 -0.27 4.05
C ILE A 251 -1.06 0.92 5.00
N LYS A 252 -2.08 1.76 4.84
CA LYS A 252 -2.40 2.87 5.74
C LYS A 252 -3.20 2.34 6.93
N LEU A 253 -2.53 2.01 8.03
CA LEU A 253 -3.15 1.40 9.21
C LEU A 253 -4.27 2.27 9.80
N ASP A 254 -4.07 3.58 9.89
CA ASP A 254 -5.08 4.50 10.42
C ASP A 254 -6.41 4.45 9.65
N SER A 255 -6.37 4.17 8.35
CA SER A 255 -7.56 4.08 7.50
C SER A 255 -8.35 2.79 7.74
N LEU A 256 -7.71 1.76 8.27
CA LEU A 256 -8.32 0.45 8.55
C LEU A 256 -9.00 0.38 9.92
N LEU A 257 -8.69 1.30 10.85
CA LEU A 257 -9.25 1.26 12.21
C LEU A 257 -10.79 1.28 12.23
N GLY A 258 -11.42 1.90 11.23
CA GLY A 258 -12.88 1.97 11.11
C GLY A 258 -13.55 0.71 10.57
N VAL A 259 -12.79 -0.22 9.97
CA VAL A 259 -13.30 -1.45 9.34
C VAL A 259 -12.84 -2.73 10.04
N ILE A 260 -11.98 -2.61 11.06
CA ILE A 260 -11.57 -3.74 11.88
C ILE A 260 -12.70 -4.10 12.83
N GLU A 261 -13.23 -5.31 12.68
CA GLU A 261 -14.14 -5.87 13.69
C GLU A 261 -13.37 -6.22 14.96
N TYR A 262 -13.66 -5.50 16.02
CA TYR A 262 -13.07 -5.77 17.33
C TYR A 262 -13.86 -6.92 17.98
N ASP A 263 -13.21 -8.07 18.16
CA ASP A 263 -13.81 -9.19 18.92
C ASP A 263 -13.76 -8.85 20.41
N ASP A 264 -14.82 -8.18 20.89
CA ASP A 264 -14.98 -7.81 22.31
C ASP A 264 -15.01 -9.02 23.24
N THR A 265 -15.28 -10.22 22.72
CA THR A 265 -15.32 -11.47 23.52
C THR A 265 -13.93 -11.90 23.97
N LYS A 266 -12.87 -11.42 23.32
CA LYS A 266 -11.46 -11.70 23.65
C LYS A 266 -10.79 -10.62 24.47
N LYS A 267 -11.53 -9.63 24.99
CA LYS A 267 -10.92 -8.67 25.91
C LYS A 267 -10.43 -9.42 27.15
N PRO A 268 -9.16 -9.25 27.51
CA PRO A 268 -8.65 -9.84 28.74
C PRO A 268 -9.44 -9.33 29.93
N SER A 269 -9.77 -10.20 30.88
CA SER A 269 -10.39 -9.76 32.13
C SER A 269 -9.48 -8.72 32.81
N LYS A 270 -10.10 -7.70 33.39
CA LYS A 270 -9.39 -6.66 34.13
C LYS A 270 -9.47 -6.98 35.63
N TYR A 271 -8.33 -6.91 36.28
CA TYR A 271 -8.24 -7.11 37.71
C TYR A 271 -7.69 -5.83 38.39
N LYS A 272 -8.29 -5.47 39.53
CA LYS A 272 -7.74 -4.49 40.43
C LYS A 272 -7.22 -5.20 41.65
N ILE A 273 -5.94 -4.99 41.97
CA ILE A 273 -5.31 -5.51 43.19
C ILE A 273 -5.08 -4.33 44.14
N TYR A 274 -5.85 -4.30 45.19
CA TYR A 274 -5.66 -3.35 46.29
C TYR A 274 -4.65 -3.93 47.27
N TYR A 275 -3.74 -3.13 47.77
CA TYR A 275 -2.74 -3.57 48.74
C TYR A 275 -2.40 -2.52 49.79
N GLY A 276 -2.20 -2.99 51.01
CA GLY A 276 -1.81 -2.15 52.15
C GLY A 276 -0.32 -1.85 52.20
N LYS A 277 0.05 -1.03 53.19
CA LYS A 277 1.45 -0.67 53.42
C LYS A 277 2.27 -1.91 53.78
N GLY A 278 3.37 -2.16 53.06
CA GLY A 278 4.25 -3.33 53.24
C GLY A 278 3.94 -4.51 52.32
N TYR A 279 2.78 -4.56 51.67
CA TYR A 279 2.35 -5.66 50.80
C TYR A 279 2.60 -5.44 49.30
N ALA A 280 3.32 -4.37 48.94
CA ALA A 280 3.56 -4.05 47.53
C ALA A 280 4.26 -5.20 46.75
N LEU A 281 5.23 -5.87 47.37
CA LEU A 281 5.94 -6.97 46.71
C LEU A 281 5.02 -8.16 46.40
N GLU A 282 4.13 -8.52 47.34
CA GLU A 282 3.16 -9.59 47.12
C GLU A 282 2.14 -9.22 46.07
N ALA A 283 1.64 -7.97 46.09
CA ALA A 283 0.74 -7.46 45.07
C ALA A 283 1.36 -7.49 43.67
N ILE A 284 2.63 -7.11 43.54
CA ILE A 284 3.37 -7.18 42.27
C ILE A 284 3.52 -8.63 41.79
N LYS A 285 3.86 -9.57 42.70
CA LYS A 285 3.96 -10.99 42.34
C LYS A 285 2.62 -11.52 41.83
N LYS A 286 1.52 -11.23 42.51
CA LYS A 286 0.18 -11.62 42.09
C LYS A 286 -0.22 -11.00 40.76
N ALA A 287 0.07 -9.70 40.56
CA ALA A 287 -0.17 -9.03 39.29
C ALA A 287 0.61 -9.66 38.13
N LYS A 288 1.86 -10.06 38.40
CA LYS A 288 2.69 -10.73 37.38
C LYS A 288 2.05 -12.05 36.94
N LEU A 289 1.64 -12.90 37.88
CA LEU A 289 0.97 -14.17 37.57
C LEU A 289 -0.30 -13.97 36.71
N LEU A 290 -1.13 -12.99 37.07
CA LEU A 290 -2.33 -12.68 36.30
C LEU A 290 -2.02 -12.12 34.91
N ARG A 291 -0.99 -11.28 34.78
CA ARG A 291 -0.53 -10.77 33.46
C ARG A 291 0.06 -11.86 32.60
N ASP A 292 0.83 -12.78 33.18
CA ASP A 292 1.38 -13.95 32.48
C ASP A 292 0.27 -14.89 31.97
N SER A 293 -0.91 -14.87 32.62
CA SER A 293 -2.13 -15.56 32.18
C SER A 293 -2.98 -14.74 31.19
N GLY A 294 -2.48 -13.59 30.71
CA GLY A 294 -3.14 -12.77 29.69
C GLY A 294 -4.16 -11.76 30.21
N HIS A 295 -4.21 -11.49 31.52
CA HIS A 295 -5.12 -10.50 32.11
C HIS A 295 -4.50 -9.11 32.20
N VAL A 296 -5.35 -8.07 32.16
CA VAL A 296 -4.95 -6.69 32.48
C VAL A 296 -5.06 -6.50 33.99
N VAL A 297 -4.00 -5.97 34.63
CA VAL A 297 -3.97 -5.83 36.08
C VAL A 297 -3.52 -4.42 36.47
N GLU A 298 -4.33 -3.78 37.29
CA GLU A 298 -4.06 -2.50 37.94
C GLU A 298 -3.71 -2.72 39.42
N LEU A 299 -2.63 -2.09 39.89
CA LEU A 299 -2.20 -2.12 41.31
C LEU A 299 -2.64 -0.82 41.96
N ILE A 300 -3.39 -0.91 43.08
CA ILE A 300 -3.94 0.25 43.78
C ILE A 300 -3.51 0.19 45.22
N PRO A 301 -2.61 1.09 45.69
CA PRO A 301 -2.31 1.22 47.09
C PRO A 301 -3.54 1.76 47.85
N LYS A 302 -3.82 1.19 49.04
CA LYS A 302 -4.96 1.58 49.86
C LYS A 302 -4.58 1.51 51.34
N GLU A 303 -4.63 2.63 52.01
CA GLU A 303 -4.14 2.75 53.41
C GLU A 303 -4.89 1.85 54.41
N ASP A 304 -6.18 1.63 54.20
CA ASP A 304 -7.06 0.86 55.10
C ASP A 304 -7.12 -0.65 54.74
N THR A 305 -6.21 -1.14 53.90
CA THR A 305 -6.18 -2.55 53.51
C THR A 305 -5.06 -3.27 54.26
N ASP A 306 -5.41 -4.26 55.09
CA ASP A 306 -4.45 -5.18 55.68
C ASP A 306 -4.29 -6.39 54.74
N GLY A 307 -3.16 -6.44 53.99
CA GLY A 307 -2.90 -7.47 53.02
C GLY A 307 -3.16 -7.06 51.56
N ILE A 308 -3.65 -8.03 50.76
CA ILE A 308 -3.94 -7.89 49.32
C ILE A 308 -5.37 -8.30 49.03
N GLU A 309 -6.14 -7.44 48.43
CA GLU A 309 -7.46 -7.75 47.85
C GLU A 309 -7.40 -7.73 46.31
N SER A 310 -7.93 -8.75 45.64
CA SER A 310 -8.03 -8.81 44.20
C SER A 310 -9.49 -8.85 43.77
N LYS A 311 -9.90 -7.92 42.91
CA LYS A 311 -11.26 -7.88 42.36
C LYS A 311 -11.19 -7.93 40.84
N GLU A 312 -11.97 -8.83 40.24
CA GLU A 312 -12.22 -8.84 38.81
C GLU A 312 -13.24 -7.75 38.49
N GLU A 313 -12.93 -6.86 37.53
CA GLU A 313 -13.93 -5.94 37.01
C GLU A 313 -14.87 -6.73 36.09
N LEU A 314 -16.09 -6.94 36.52
CA LEU A 314 -17.16 -7.43 35.64
C LEU A 314 -17.39 -6.40 34.54
N LYS A 315 -17.49 -6.89 33.30
CA LYS A 315 -17.75 -6.10 32.08
C LYS A 315 -19.05 -5.35 32.13
#